data_0f8ab245c17d1965d98f555eaf54a32b
#
_entry.id   0f8ab245c17d1965d98f555eaf54a32b
#
_cell.length_a   1.000
_cell.length_b   1.000
_cell.length_c   1.000
_cell.angle_alpha   90.00
_cell.angle_beta   90.00
_cell.angle_gamma   90.00
#
_symmetry.space_group_name_H-M   'P 1'
#
loop_
_entity.id
_entity.type
_entity.pdbx_description
1 polymer ?
#
loop_
_entity_poly.entity_id
_entity_poly.type
_entity_poly.pdbx_seq_one_letter_code
_entity_poly.pdbx_strand_id
1 'polypeptide(L)'
;TNTDGTPTHKVARAPEKINYNGLLKNTIIGCSTVLIDRSLMGDFRMVNVRRGQDTATWLHLLKRVDYAYGIYEDLVWYRIVKESLSHNKFNAIRRTWNTYRNIEKLSIWKASYVFIFYAYNAAKKRLKKEK
;
A
#
# COMPACT_ATOMS: atom_id res chain seq x y z
N THR A 1 -7.89 15.25 4.40
CA THR A 1 -8.22 16.69 4.28
C THR A 1 -7.99 17.20 2.87
N ASN A 2 -8.63 18.28 2.49
CA ASN A 2 -8.34 19.04 1.30
C ASN A 2 -6.98 19.77 1.41
N THR A 3 -6.58 20.48 0.34
CA THR A 3 -5.32 21.25 0.32
C THR A 3 -5.27 22.37 1.35
N ASP A 4 -6.42 22.96 1.68
CA ASP A 4 -6.61 24.00 2.70
C ASP A 4 -6.73 23.48 4.14
N GLY A 5 -6.69 22.16 4.32
CA GLY A 5 -6.83 21.50 5.62
C GLY A 5 -8.25 21.15 6.02
N THR A 6 -9.28 21.55 5.25
CA THR A 6 -10.68 21.21 5.56
C THR A 6 -10.91 19.70 5.49
N PRO A 7 -11.77 19.13 6.37
CA PRO A 7 -12.08 17.71 6.35
C PRO A 7 -12.78 17.28 5.06
N THR A 8 -12.42 16.13 4.51
CA THR A 8 -13.12 15.52 3.37
C THR A 8 -14.20 14.53 3.80
N HIS A 9 -14.29 14.24 5.10
CA HIS A 9 -15.13 13.19 5.69
C HIS A 9 -14.90 11.78 5.10
N LYS A 10 -13.81 11.59 4.35
CA LYS A 10 -13.41 10.30 3.78
C LYS A 10 -12.39 9.63 4.67
N VAL A 11 -12.73 8.46 5.18
CA VAL A 11 -11.86 7.66 6.04
C VAL A 11 -11.37 6.43 5.29
N ALA A 12 -10.05 6.19 5.32
CA ALA A 12 -9.44 4.95 4.85
C ALA A 12 -9.04 4.11 6.06
N ARG A 13 -9.76 3.04 6.34
CA ARG A 13 -9.46 2.16 7.46
C ARG A 13 -8.49 1.07 7.07
N ALA A 14 -7.54 0.80 7.96
CA ALA A 14 -6.68 -0.37 7.85
C ALA A 14 -7.52 -1.66 8.06
N PRO A 15 -7.19 -2.78 7.40
CA PRO A 15 -7.75 -4.08 7.77
C PRO A 15 -7.27 -4.49 9.17
N GLU A 16 -8.04 -5.30 9.87
CA GLU A 16 -7.66 -5.84 11.19
C GLU A 16 -6.28 -6.48 11.16
N LYS A 17 -6.04 -7.30 10.15
CA LYS A 17 -4.73 -7.87 9.86
C LYS A 17 -4.52 -8.06 8.37
N ILE A 18 -3.27 -8.04 7.96
CA ILE A 18 -2.88 -8.30 6.57
C ILE A 18 -1.55 -9.04 6.53
N ASN A 19 -1.47 -10.05 5.68
CA ASN A 19 -0.23 -10.79 5.43
C ASN A 19 0.40 -10.39 4.08
N TYR A 20 1.52 -10.99 3.75
CA TYR A 20 2.23 -10.78 2.49
C TYR A 20 1.32 -10.93 1.25
N ASN A 21 0.57 -12.02 1.17
CA ASN A 21 -0.32 -12.28 0.02
C ASN A 21 -1.49 -11.29 -0.05
N GLY A 22 -1.99 -10.86 1.11
CA GLY A 22 -3.01 -9.81 1.21
C GLY A 22 -2.50 -8.47 0.71
N LEU A 23 -1.28 -8.10 1.08
CA LEU A 23 -0.67 -6.84 0.63
C LEU A 23 -0.35 -6.84 -0.86
N LEU A 24 0.07 -7.95 -1.44
CA LEU A 24 0.20 -8.08 -2.90
C LEU A 24 -1.11 -7.78 -3.62
N LYS A 25 -2.24 -8.26 -3.11
CA LYS A 25 -3.56 -8.07 -3.71
C LYS A 25 -4.18 -6.70 -3.43
N ASN A 26 -3.72 -5.99 -2.41
CA ASN A 26 -4.30 -4.73 -1.97
C ASN A 26 -3.26 -3.85 -1.28
N THR A 27 -2.60 -2.97 -2.03
CA THR A 27 -1.61 -2.03 -1.50
C THR A 27 -2.30 -0.97 -0.63
N ILE A 28 -2.58 -1.32 0.64
CA ILE A 28 -3.38 -0.50 1.55
C ILE A 28 -2.55 0.16 2.67
N ILE A 29 -1.31 -0.28 2.89
CA ILE A 29 -0.46 0.26 3.94
C ILE A 29 0.22 1.53 3.41
N GLY A 30 -0.15 2.68 3.97
CA GLY A 30 0.47 3.97 3.68
C GLY A 30 1.72 4.22 4.52
N CYS A 31 2.72 4.90 3.97
CA CYS A 31 3.99 5.14 4.67
C CYS A 31 3.81 5.93 5.98
N SER A 32 2.91 6.92 5.97
CA SER A 32 2.67 7.82 7.12
C SER A 32 1.89 7.18 8.28
N THR A 33 1.43 5.94 8.12
CA THR A 33 0.54 5.26 9.09
C THR A 33 1.13 3.96 9.61
N VAL A 34 2.44 3.77 9.49
CA VAL A 34 3.12 2.52 9.89
C VAL A 34 3.93 2.74 11.15
N LEU A 35 3.73 1.86 12.10
CA LEU A 35 4.61 1.64 13.25
C LEU A 35 5.28 0.28 13.10
N ILE A 36 6.58 0.21 13.35
CA ILE A 36 7.37 -1.01 13.18
C ILE A 36 8.06 -1.36 14.49
N ASP A 37 7.80 -2.57 14.99
CA ASP A 37 8.54 -3.11 16.11
C ASP A 37 9.92 -3.59 15.65
N ARG A 38 10.94 -2.85 16.02
CA ARG A 38 12.32 -3.16 15.66
C ARG A 38 12.87 -4.39 16.38
N SER A 39 12.30 -4.75 17.51
CA SER A 39 12.72 -5.97 18.23
C SER A 39 12.39 -7.23 17.43
N LEU A 40 11.25 -7.21 16.71
CA LEU A 40 10.83 -8.29 15.82
C LEU A 40 11.47 -8.22 14.43
N MET A 41 11.62 -7.01 13.90
CA MET A 41 12.09 -6.81 12.52
C MET A 41 13.60 -6.73 12.39
N GLY A 42 14.33 -6.46 13.49
CA GLY A 42 15.76 -6.19 13.44
C GLY A 42 16.09 -4.94 12.62
N ASP A 43 17.31 -4.84 12.17
CA ASP A 43 17.71 -3.78 11.26
C ASP A 43 17.22 -4.04 9.85
N PHE A 44 16.63 -3.02 9.26
CA PHE A 44 16.19 -3.01 7.87
C PHE A 44 16.38 -1.62 7.26
N ARG A 45 16.43 -1.56 5.96
CA ARG A 45 16.45 -0.33 5.17
C ARG A 45 15.29 -0.33 4.19
N MET A 46 14.80 0.86 3.86
CA MET A 46 13.83 1.01 2.78
C MET A 46 14.42 0.49 1.47
N VAL A 47 13.63 -0.24 0.71
CA VAL A 47 14.05 -0.75 -0.61
C VAL A 47 14.41 0.44 -1.50
N ASN A 48 15.63 0.46 -2.05
CA ASN A 48 16.13 1.56 -2.87
C ASN A 48 15.53 1.50 -4.28
N VAL A 49 14.32 2.00 -4.43
CA VAL A 49 13.63 2.16 -5.72
C VAL A 49 13.02 3.55 -5.79
N ARG A 50 13.02 4.14 -6.98
CA ARG A 50 12.59 5.54 -7.16
C ARG A 50 11.11 5.78 -6.78
N ARG A 51 10.25 4.75 -6.88
CA ARG A 51 8.81 4.86 -6.57
C ARG A 51 8.29 3.53 -6.03
N GLY A 52 7.43 3.58 -5.01
CA GLY A 52 6.84 2.40 -4.38
C GLY A 52 7.78 1.70 -3.40
N GLN A 53 8.80 2.42 -2.92
CA GLN A 53 9.73 1.93 -1.90
C GLN A 53 9.01 1.48 -0.62
N ASP A 54 7.97 2.18 -0.23
CA ASP A 54 7.11 1.86 0.90
C ASP A 54 6.49 0.46 0.75
N THR A 55 5.72 0.26 -0.31
CA THR A 55 5.07 -1.03 -0.58
C THR A 55 6.09 -2.18 -0.70
N ALA A 56 7.21 -1.96 -1.40
CA ALA A 56 8.27 -2.95 -1.54
C ALA A 56 8.89 -3.30 -0.17
N THR A 57 9.09 -2.30 0.68
CA THR A 57 9.62 -2.51 2.03
C THR A 57 8.63 -3.28 2.91
N TRP A 58 7.34 -2.92 2.87
CA TRP A 58 6.32 -3.64 3.65
C TRP A 58 6.17 -5.08 3.20
N LEU A 59 6.24 -5.37 1.90
CA LEU A 59 6.28 -6.74 1.38
C LEU A 59 7.51 -7.50 1.89
N HIS A 60 8.68 -6.85 1.91
CA HIS A 60 9.89 -7.47 2.44
C HIS A 60 9.77 -7.81 3.93
N LEU A 61 9.23 -6.89 4.74
CA LEU A 61 9.04 -7.12 6.17
C LEU A 61 7.99 -8.19 6.46
N LEU A 62 6.89 -8.23 5.69
CA LEU A 62 5.84 -9.26 5.82
C LEU A 62 6.28 -10.67 5.41
N LYS A 63 7.50 -10.86 4.93
CA LYS A 63 8.11 -12.19 4.81
C LYS A 63 8.73 -12.69 6.12
N ARG A 64 8.89 -11.81 7.11
CA ARG A 64 9.52 -12.13 8.41
C ARG A 64 8.48 -12.39 9.50
N VAL A 65 7.24 -12.00 9.27
CA VAL A 65 6.11 -12.16 10.20
C VAL A 65 4.85 -12.62 9.46
N ASP A 66 3.94 -13.24 10.17
CA ASP A 66 2.70 -13.74 9.57
C ASP A 66 1.76 -12.61 9.18
N TYR A 67 1.65 -11.57 10.02
CA TYR A 67 0.70 -10.47 9.84
C TYR A 67 1.24 -9.12 10.29
N ALA A 68 0.79 -8.05 9.62
CA ALA A 68 0.70 -6.71 10.18
C ALA A 68 -0.74 -6.48 10.67
N TYR A 69 -0.89 -5.75 11.76
CA TYR A 69 -2.16 -5.48 12.41
C TYR A 69 -2.56 -4.02 12.23
N GLY A 70 -3.85 -3.78 12.06
CA GLY A 70 -4.41 -2.44 11.95
C GLY A 70 -4.91 -1.92 13.29
N ILE A 71 -4.67 -0.64 13.56
CA ILE A 71 -5.26 0.10 14.68
C ILE A 71 -6.53 0.80 14.16
N TYR A 72 -7.66 0.62 14.86
CA TYR A 72 -8.97 1.16 14.46
C TYR A 72 -9.23 2.58 14.98
N GLU A 73 -8.18 3.39 15.05
CA GLU A 73 -8.26 4.79 15.45
C GLU A 73 -7.87 5.71 14.29
N ASP A 74 -8.50 6.87 14.20
CA ASP A 74 -8.23 7.86 13.16
C ASP A 74 -7.05 8.75 13.60
N LEU A 75 -5.84 8.20 13.53
CA LEU A 75 -4.60 8.83 14.04
C LEU A 75 -3.92 9.76 13.03
N VAL A 76 -4.28 9.72 11.76
CA VAL A 76 -3.59 10.47 10.69
C VAL A 76 -4.57 11.22 9.81
N TRP A 77 -4.33 12.50 9.66
CA TRP A 77 -5.04 13.38 8.72
C TRP A 77 -4.24 13.52 7.43
N TYR A 78 -4.64 12.80 6.39
CA TYR A 78 -3.94 12.79 5.11
C TYR A 78 -4.43 13.89 4.18
N ARG A 79 -3.53 14.79 3.75
CA ARG A 79 -3.84 15.89 2.82
C ARG A 79 -3.87 15.37 1.37
N ILE A 80 -4.96 15.59 0.68
CA ILE A 80 -5.11 15.24 -0.73
C ILE A 80 -4.64 16.42 -1.59
N VAL A 81 -3.55 16.23 -2.33
CA VAL A 81 -2.99 17.22 -3.23
C VAL A 81 -3.17 16.75 -4.67
N LYS A 82 -3.70 17.63 -5.55
CA LYS A 82 -3.99 17.30 -6.96
C LYS A 82 -2.74 16.89 -7.75
N GLU A 83 -1.59 17.46 -7.45
CA GLU A 83 -0.30 17.21 -8.12
C GLU A 83 0.53 16.09 -7.45
N SER A 84 -0.05 15.31 -6.56
CA SER A 84 0.63 14.22 -5.88
C SER A 84 1.19 13.20 -6.88
N LEU A 85 2.41 12.72 -6.64
CA LEU A 85 3.07 11.66 -7.42
C LEU A 85 2.26 10.37 -7.53
N SER A 86 1.32 10.16 -6.61
CA SER A 86 0.41 9.01 -6.58
C SER A 86 -0.85 9.18 -7.44
N HIS A 87 -1.11 10.38 -7.98
CA HIS A 87 -2.34 10.69 -8.70
C HIS A 87 -2.43 10.02 -10.09
N ASN A 88 -1.29 9.78 -10.75
CA ASN A 88 -1.27 9.18 -12.09
C ASN A 88 -1.50 7.65 -12.01
N LYS A 89 -2.68 7.25 -12.51
CA LYS A 89 -3.18 5.87 -12.46
C LYS A 89 -2.31 4.89 -13.27
N PHE A 90 -1.87 5.32 -14.45
CA PHE A 90 -1.04 4.49 -15.33
C PHE A 90 0.34 4.22 -14.69
N ASN A 91 0.91 5.25 -14.07
CA ASN A 91 2.15 5.10 -13.32
C ASN A 91 1.99 4.16 -12.10
N ALA A 92 0.82 4.16 -11.45
CA ALA A 92 0.55 3.24 -10.35
C ALA A 92 0.52 1.77 -10.81
N ILE A 93 -0.13 1.50 -11.94
CA ILE A 93 -0.17 0.16 -12.58
C ILE A 93 1.24 -0.31 -12.91
N ARG A 94 2.00 0.49 -13.66
CA ARG A 94 3.38 0.16 -14.05
C ARG A 94 4.28 -0.08 -12.85
N ARG A 95 4.16 0.74 -11.81
CA ARG A 95 4.91 0.62 -10.56
C ARG A 95 4.59 -0.70 -9.85
N THR A 96 3.32 -1.03 -9.69
CA THR A 96 2.88 -2.27 -9.04
C THR A 96 3.37 -3.49 -9.79
N TRP A 97 3.26 -3.50 -11.12
CA TRP A 97 3.80 -4.57 -11.96
C TRP A 97 5.31 -4.72 -11.81
N ASN A 98 6.05 -3.59 -11.81
CA ASN A 98 7.49 -3.58 -11.58
C ASN A 98 7.86 -4.15 -10.20
N THR A 99 7.09 -3.82 -9.16
CA THR A 99 7.28 -4.39 -7.81
C THR A 99 7.14 -5.91 -7.85
N TYR A 100 6.12 -6.45 -8.50
CA TYR A 100 5.92 -7.90 -8.57
C TYR A 100 7.00 -8.62 -9.36
N ARG A 101 7.39 -8.09 -10.52
CA ARG A 101 8.30 -8.77 -11.43
C ARG A 101 9.77 -8.57 -11.09
N ASN A 102 10.17 -7.36 -10.76
CA ASN A 102 11.59 -7.00 -10.62
C ASN A 102 12.06 -6.95 -9.16
N ILE A 103 11.20 -6.60 -8.22
CA ILE A 103 11.56 -6.52 -6.80
C ILE A 103 11.24 -7.83 -6.09
N GLU A 104 9.98 -8.28 -6.19
CA GLU A 104 9.51 -9.52 -5.56
C GLU A 104 9.86 -10.78 -6.35
N LYS A 105 10.30 -10.63 -7.61
CA LYS A 105 10.70 -11.72 -8.54
C LYS A 105 9.64 -12.81 -8.67
N LEU A 106 8.37 -12.45 -8.60
CA LEU A 106 7.27 -13.39 -8.77
C LEU A 106 7.29 -13.98 -10.19
N SER A 107 6.91 -15.25 -10.35
CA SER A 107 6.64 -15.81 -11.67
C SER A 107 5.57 -14.99 -12.40
N ILE A 108 5.55 -15.02 -13.73
CA ILE A 108 4.57 -14.24 -14.51
C ILE A 108 3.14 -14.65 -14.17
N TRP A 109 2.88 -15.92 -13.94
CA TRP A 109 1.58 -16.45 -13.56
C TRP A 109 1.11 -15.91 -12.21
N LYS A 110 1.99 -15.95 -11.19
CA LYS A 110 1.69 -15.42 -9.86
C LYS A 110 1.53 -13.90 -9.89
N ALA A 111 2.39 -13.19 -10.62
CA ALA A 111 2.29 -11.74 -10.79
C ALA A 111 0.96 -11.35 -11.44
N SER A 112 0.55 -12.02 -12.52
CA SER A 112 -0.73 -11.77 -13.20
C SER A 112 -1.92 -12.06 -12.28
N TYR A 113 -1.89 -13.17 -11.57
CA TYR A 113 -2.93 -13.53 -10.61
C TYR A 113 -3.14 -12.45 -9.54
N VAL A 114 -2.08 -12.04 -8.83
CA VAL A 114 -2.20 -11.02 -7.78
C VAL A 114 -2.54 -9.64 -8.36
N PHE A 115 -2.11 -9.35 -9.59
CA PHE A 115 -2.40 -8.10 -10.27
C PHE A 115 -3.89 -7.93 -10.60
N ILE A 116 -4.58 -8.99 -10.99
CA ILE A 116 -6.03 -8.99 -11.22
C ILE A 116 -6.76 -8.57 -9.93
N PHE A 117 -6.39 -9.15 -8.79
CA PHE A 117 -6.98 -8.76 -7.50
C PHE A 117 -6.63 -7.33 -7.09
N TYR A 118 -5.40 -6.90 -7.34
CA TYR A 118 -5.00 -5.50 -7.12
C TYR A 118 -5.87 -4.55 -7.96
N ALA A 119 -6.06 -4.82 -9.25
CA ALA A 119 -6.88 -4.00 -10.13
C ALA A 119 -8.35 -3.97 -9.68
N TYR A 120 -8.91 -5.12 -9.30
CA TYR A 120 -10.25 -5.24 -8.75
C TYR A 120 -10.41 -4.41 -7.47
N ASN A 121 -9.50 -4.54 -6.50
CA ASN A 121 -9.54 -3.79 -5.25
C ASN A 121 -9.37 -2.28 -5.48
N ALA A 122 -8.52 -1.88 -6.44
CA ALA A 122 -8.36 -0.49 -6.82
C ALA A 122 -9.63 0.10 -7.44
N ALA A 123 -10.34 -0.66 -8.27
CA ALA A 123 -11.62 -0.27 -8.84
C ALA A 123 -12.71 -0.15 -7.75
N LYS A 124 -12.81 -1.15 -6.87
CA LYS A 124 -13.77 -1.15 -5.75
C LYS A 124 -13.60 0.04 -4.81
N LYS A 125 -12.36 0.41 -4.50
CA LYS A 125 -12.06 1.61 -3.68
C LYS A 125 -12.58 2.90 -4.33
N ARG A 126 -12.61 2.99 -5.65
CA ARG A 126 -13.12 4.16 -6.38
C ARG A 126 -14.63 4.24 -6.33
N LEU A 127 -15.32 3.15 -6.61
CA LEU A 127 -16.79 3.07 -6.54
C LEU A 127 -17.31 3.43 -5.14
N LYS A 128 -16.58 3.07 -4.07
CA LYS A 128 -16.91 3.49 -2.69
C LYS A 128 -16.62 4.97 -2.40
N LYS A 129 -15.77 5.64 -3.20
CA LYS A 129 -15.48 7.08 -3.04
C LYS A 129 -16.51 7.98 -3.70
N GLU A 130 -17.31 7.45 -4.61
CA GLU A 130 -18.35 8.20 -5.35
C GLU A 130 -19.73 8.16 -4.68
N LYS A 131 -19.88 7.37 -3.60
CA LYS A 131 -21.04 7.38 -2.70
C LYS A 131 -20.69 8.09 -1.39
#